data_0fe40862353f1d13f780f015a836b886
#
_entry.id   0fe40862353f1d13f780f015a836b886
#
_cell.length_a   1.000
_cell.length_b   1.000
_cell.length_c   1.000
_cell.angle_alpha   90.00
_cell.angle_beta   90.00
_cell.angle_gamma   90.00
#
_symmetry.space_group_name_H-M   'P 1'
#
loop_
_entity.id
_entity.type
_entity.pdbx_description
1 polymer ?
#
loop_
_entity_poly.entity_id
_entity_poly.type
_entity_poly.pdbx_seq_one_letter_code
_entity_poly.pdbx_strand_id
1 'polypeptide(L)'
;MQSAVVRYGVAYDAAHDVGEAFLAAHGYATVNGPGQHAAIGEFLAAVIDAPPDQARAAVAFDRARRARNQQNYRANTVGESQAADVESIARALRSAAQVRGIGT
;
A
#
# COMPACT_ATOMS: atom_id res chain seq x y z
N MET A 1 21.76 -9.12 3.46
CA MET A 1 20.46 -9.38 2.78
C MET A 1 19.34 -9.32 3.78
N GLN A 2 18.32 -8.54 3.50
CA GLN A 2 17.18 -8.42 4.41
C GLN A 2 16.26 -9.64 4.29
N SER A 3 15.66 -10.02 5.41
CA SER A 3 14.70 -11.11 5.43
C SER A 3 13.41 -10.72 4.68
N ALA A 4 12.64 -11.71 4.26
CA ALA A 4 11.36 -11.48 3.61
C ALA A 4 10.41 -10.68 4.50
N VAL A 5 10.40 -10.95 5.81
CA VAL A 5 9.56 -10.24 6.77
C VAL A 5 9.90 -8.75 6.81
N VAL A 6 11.20 -8.43 6.86
CA VAL A 6 11.65 -7.03 6.89
C VAL A 6 11.33 -6.32 5.60
N ARG A 7 11.61 -6.96 4.46
CA ARG A 7 11.32 -6.40 3.13
C ARG A 7 9.83 -6.14 2.94
N TYR A 8 9.00 -7.07 3.39
CA TYR A 8 7.54 -6.92 3.35
C TYR A 8 7.10 -5.69 4.14
N GLY A 9 7.58 -5.57 5.39
CA GLY A 9 7.22 -4.45 6.25
C GLY A 9 7.63 -3.10 5.67
N VAL A 10 8.85 -3.01 5.16
CA VAL A 10 9.36 -1.77 4.55
C VAL A 10 8.53 -1.39 3.33
N ALA A 11 8.24 -2.36 2.46
CA ALA A 11 7.46 -2.10 1.25
C ALA A 11 6.01 -1.73 1.59
N TYR A 12 5.41 -2.40 2.57
CA TYR A 12 4.06 -2.08 3.01
C TYR A 12 3.98 -0.65 3.54
N ASP A 13 4.94 -0.27 4.37
CA ASP A 13 4.99 1.08 4.93
C ASP A 13 5.17 2.14 3.84
N ALA A 14 6.01 1.84 2.84
CA ALA A 14 6.19 2.73 1.70
C ALA A 14 4.89 2.90 0.92
N ALA A 15 4.16 1.82 0.68
CA ALA A 15 2.86 1.88 -0.01
C ALA A 15 1.85 2.69 0.82
N HIS A 16 1.83 2.49 2.13
CA HIS A 16 0.96 3.22 3.03
C HIS A 16 1.25 4.73 2.98
N ASP A 17 2.53 5.10 2.96
CA ASP A 17 2.94 6.50 2.87
C ASP A 17 2.45 7.14 1.57
N VAL A 18 2.51 6.41 0.47
CA VAL A 18 1.96 6.88 -0.81
C VAL A 18 0.45 7.12 -0.66
N GLY A 19 -0.24 6.21 0.00
CA GLY A 19 -1.67 6.34 0.26
C GLY A 19 -2.00 7.60 1.05
N GLU A 20 -1.22 7.92 2.07
CA GLU A 20 -1.40 9.14 2.83
C GLU A 20 -1.18 10.39 1.96
N ALA A 21 -0.19 10.35 1.09
CA ALA A 21 0.08 11.45 0.17
C ALA A 21 -1.09 11.67 -0.80
N PHE A 22 -1.71 10.59 -1.28
CA PHE A 22 -2.91 10.68 -2.12
C PHE A 22 -4.06 11.34 -1.36
N LEU A 23 -4.31 10.93 -0.12
CA LEU A 23 -5.37 11.54 0.69
C LEU A 23 -5.11 13.03 0.88
N ALA A 24 -3.89 13.39 1.24
CA ALA A 24 -3.53 14.80 1.46
C ALA A 24 -3.70 15.62 0.19
N ALA A 25 -3.32 15.07 -0.97
CA ALA A 25 -3.46 15.76 -2.25
C ALA A 25 -4.93 16.00 -2.62
N HIS A 26 -5.83 15.19 -2.10
CA HIS A 26 -7.27 15.34 -2.32
C HIS A 26 -7.96 16.10 -1.18
N GLY A 27 -7.20 16.71 -0.28
CA GLY A 27 -7.74 17.55 0.78
C GLY A 27 -8.23 16.82 2.02
N TYR A 28 -7.88 15.54 2.16
CA TYR A 28 -8.27 14.77 3.35
C TYR A 28 -7.15 14.70 4.36
N ALA A 29 -7.50 14.83 5.63
CA ALA A 29 -6.55 14.66 6.71
C ALA A 29 -6.59 13.21 7.19
N THR A 30 -5.42 12.64 7.45
CA THR A 30 -5.35 11.33 8.08
C THR A 30 -5.41 11.50 9.60
N VAL A 31 -6.21 10.66 10.24
CA VAL A 31 -6.38 10.67 11.69
C VAL A 31 -5.84 9.34 12.21
N ASN A 32 -4.96 9.39 13.20
CA ASN A 32 -4.46 8.18 13.84
C ASN A 32 -5.58 7.52 14.61
N GLY A 33 -5.89 6.28 14.24
CA GLY A 33 -6.92 5.54 14.93
C GLY A 33 -7.40 4.32 14.17
N PRO A 34 -8.32 3.57 14.76
CA PRO A 34 -8.89 2.40 14.11
C PRO A 34 -9.52 2.78 12.77
N GLY A 35 -9.27 1.98 11.76
CA GLY A 35 -9.85 2.19 10.44
C GLY A 35 -9.03 3.07 9.50
N GLN A 36 -7.96 3.71 9.96
CA GLN A 36 -7.13 4.55 9.10
C GLN A 36 -6.55 3.77 7.92
N HIS A 37 -6.00 2.59 8.18
CA HIS A 37 -5.41 1.76 7.13
C HIS A 37 -6.47 1.28 6.14
N ALA A 38 -7.66 0.95 6.63
CA ALA A 38 -8.78 0.56 5.78
C ALA A 38 -9.19 1.70 4.85
N ALA A 39 -9.29 2.90 5.39
CA ALA A 39 -9.68 4.07 4.61
C ALA A 39 -8.67 4.35 3.49
N ILE A 40 -7.39 4.23 3.77
CA ILE A 40 -6.33 4.46 2.78
C ILE A 40 -6.44 3.44 1.65
N GLY A 41 -6.59 2.15 1.97
CA GLY A 41 -6.68 1.10 0.95
C GLY A 41 -7.91 1.28 0.07
N GLU A 42 -9.05 1.56 0.66
CA GLU A 42 -10.29 1.79 -0.08
C GLU A 42 -10.20 3.04 -0.95
N PHE A 43 -9.59 4.11 -0.44
CA PHE A 43 -9.44 5.35 -1.19
C PHE A 43 -8.58 5.16 -2.43
N LEU A 44 -7.44 4.49 -2.29
CA LEU A 44 -6.55 4.23 -3.41
C LEU A 44 -7.26 3.40 -4.49
N ALA A 45 -7.98 2.36 -4.09
CA ALA A 45 -8.70 1.50 -5.02
C ALA A 45 -9.79 2.27 -5.77
N ALA A 46 -10.42 3.26 -5.12
CA ALA A 46 -11.46 4.07 -5.74
C ALA A 46 -10.89 5.12 -6.69
N VAL A 47 -9.73 5.69 -6.37
CA VAL A 47 -9.17 6.84 -7.10
C VAL A 47 -8.27 6.41 -8.27
N ILE A 48 -7.49 5.34 -8.09
CA ILE A 48 -6.56 4.88 -9.12
C ILE A 48 -7.29 3.88 -10.02
N ASP A 49 -7.86 4.39 -11.10
CA ASP A 49 -8.60 3.59 -12.06
C ASP A 49 -7.84 3.34 -13.37
N ALA A 50 -6.70 4.00 -13.56
CA ALA A 50 -5.88 3.87 -14.75
C ALA A 50 -4.46 4.37 -14.46
N PRO A 51 -3.45 3.88 -15.16
CA PRO A 51 -3.52 2.75 -16.11
C PRO A 51 -3.77 1.41 -15.40
N PRO A 52 -4.08 0.35 -16.15
CA PRO A 52 -4.51 -0.91 -15.54
C PRO A 52 -3.56 -1.51 -14.51
N ASP A 53 -2.26 -1.39 -14.73
CA ASP A 53 -1.27 -1.93 -13.79
C ASP A 53 -1.30 -1.20 -12.45
N GLN A 54 -1.51 0.12 -12.46
CA GLN A 54 -1.63 0.92 -11.25
C GLN A 54 -2.96 0.65 -10.54
N ALA A 55 -4.04 0.52 -11.31
CA ALA A 55 -5.35 0.18 -10.75
C ALA A 55 -5.30 -1.19 -10.04
N ARG A 56 -4.66 -2.18 -10.67
CA ARG A 56 -4.48 -3.50 -10.05
C ARG A 56 -3.64 -3.41 -8.78
N ALA A 57 -2.60 -2.58 -8.78
CA ALA A 57 -1.76 -2.39 -7.60
C ALA A 57 -2.55 -1.80 -6.43
N ALA A 58 -3.45 -0.85 -6.69
CA ALA A 58 -4.28 -0.25 -5.64
C ALA A 58 -5.21 -1.29 -5.01
N VAL A 59 -5.86 -2.11 -5.83
CA VAL A 59 -6.72 -3.19 -5.34
C VAL A 59 -5.89 -4.22 -4.57
N ALA A 60 -4.71 -4.56 -5.09
CA ALA A 60 -3.82 -5.52 -4.44
C ALA A 60 -3.32 -5.00 -3.09
N PHE A 61 -3.08 -3.70 -2.97
CA PHE A 61 -2.69 -3.10 -1.70
C PHE A 61 -3.80 -3.24 -0.64
N ASP A 62 -5.04 -2.97 -1.03
CA ASP A 62 -6.17 -3.13 -0.11
C ASP A 62 -6.30 -4.58 0.35
N ARG A 63 -6.10 -5.51 -0.57
CA ARG A 63 -6.13 -6.95 -0.24
C ARG A 63 -4.97 -7.33 0.69
N ALA A 64 -3.77 -6.80 0.44
CA ALA A 64 -2.60 -7.05 1.27
C ALA A 64 -2.80 -6.51 2.69
N ARG A 65 -3.45 -5.35 2.81
CA ARG A 65 -3.80 -4.78 4.11
C ARG A 65 -4.68 -5.73 4.91
N ARG A 66 -5.70 -6.29 4.26
CA ARG A 66 -6.59 -7.25 4.94
C ARG A 66 -5.84 -8.50 5.37
N ALA A 67 -4.97 -9.01 4.50
CA ALA A 67 -4.18 -10.19 4.79
C ALA A 67 -3.21 -9.92 5.94
N ARG A 68 -2.59 -8.74 5.99
CA ARG A 68 -1.68 -8.37 7.06
C ARG A 68 -2.40 -8.33 8.41
N ASN A 69 -3.62 -7.79 8.45
CA ASN A 69 -4.40 -7.75 9.68
C ASN A 69 -4.70 -9.15 10.20
N GLN A 70 -5.00 -10.08 9.30
CA GLN A 70 -5.24 -11.47 9.68
C GLN A 70 -3.97 -12.19 10.11
N GLN A 71 -2.82 -11.80 9.56
CA GLN A 71 -1.53 -12.43 9.79
C GLN A 71 -0.77 -11.86 10.98
N ASN A 72 -1.28 -10.86 11.66
CA ASN A 72 -0.61 -10.26 12.82
C ASN A 72 -0.28 -11.28 13.90
N TYR A 73 -1.00 -12.40 13.93
CA TYR A 73 -0.74 -13.49 14.89
C TYR A 73 0.23 -14.53 14.35
N ARG A 74 0.68 -14.41 13.09
CA ARG A 74 1.53 -15.38 12.42
C ARG A 74 2.65 -14.66 11.68
N ALA A 75 3.45 -13.90 12.40
CA ALA A 75 4.50 -13.05 11.83
C ALA A 75 5.52 -13.82 10.98
N ASN A 76 5.62 -15.14 11.17
CA ASN A 76 6.65 -15.96 10.52
C ASN A 76 6.21 -16.54 9.17
N THR A 77 5.03 -16.15 8.67
CA THR A 77 4.49 -16.77 7.45
C THR A 77 4.78 -15.98 6.18
N VAL A 78 5.49 -14.86 6.26
CA VAL A 78 5.81 -14.05 5.08
C VAL A 78 6.96 -14.68 4.30
N GLY A 79 6.68 -15.10 3.07
CA GLY A 79 7.67 -15.67 2.18
C GLY A 79 8.22 -14.66 1.19
N GLU A 80 9.22 -15.10 0.41
CA GLU A 80 9.89 -14.26 -0.59
C GLU A 80 8.92 -13.72 -1.65
N SER A 81 7.99 -14.56 -2.12
CA SER A 81 7.04 -14.13 -3.13
C SER A 81 6.09 -13.06 -2.62
N GLN A 82 5.68 -13.15 -1.37
CA GLN A 82 4.82 -12.14 -0.74
C GLN A 82 5.57 -10.81 -0.60
N ALA A 83 6.84 -10.85 -0.18
CA ALA A 83 7.66 -9.65 -0.08
C ALA A 83 7.85 -8.99 -1.45
N ALA A 84 8.13 -9.81 -2.48
CA ALA A 84 8.29 -9.30 -3.84
C ALA A 84 7.00 -8.68 -4.37
N ASP A 85 5.86 -9.26 -4.07
CA ASP A 85 4.55 -8.74 -4.49
C ASP A 85 4.29 -7.37 -3.88
N VAL A 86 4.53 -7.21 -2.58
CA VAL A 86 4.30 -5.93 -1.90
C VAL A 86 5.30 -4.87 -2.39
N GLU A 87 6.53 -5.27 -2.65
CA GLU A 87 7.51 -4.36 -3.25
C GLU A 87 7.04 -3.86 -4.62
N SER A 88 6.50 -4.75 -5.44
CA SER A 88 5.95 -4.39 -6.75
C SER A 88 4.76 -3.44 -6.61
N ILE A 89 3.86 -3.71 -5.66
CA ILE A 89 2.72 -2.85 -5.36
C ILE A 89 3.20 -1.45 -4.97
N ALA A 90 4.16 -1.37 -4.07
CA ALA A 90 4.69 -0.08 -3.61
C ALA A 90 5.28 0.73 -4.76
N ARG A 91 6.03 0.08 -5.65
CA ARG A 91 6.60 0.77 -6.82
C ARG A 91 5.50 1.28 -7.76
N ALA A 92 4.47 0.49 -8.01
CA ALA A 92 3.38 0.90 -8.89
C ALA A 92 2.58 2.06 -8.30
N LEU A 93 2.32 2.04 -6.99
CA LEU A 93 1.64 3.13 -6.31
C LEU A 93 2.47 4.41 -6.32
N ARG A 94 3.77 4.29 -6.14
CA ARG A 94 4.66 5.44 -6.22
C ARG A 94 4.66 6.05 -7.63
N SER A 95 4.68 5.21 -8.65
CA SER A 95 4.55 5.68 -10.04
C SER A 95 3.22 6.39 -10.27
N ALA A 96 2.14 5.85 -9.70
CA ALA A 96 0.82 6.47 -9.80
C ALA A 96 0.82 7.87 -9.18
N ALA A 97 1.48 8.05 -8.05
CA ALA A 97 1.61 9.35 -7.41
C ALA A 97 2.44 10.30 -8.29
N GLN A 98 3.56 9.82 -8.81
CA GLN A 98 4.48 10.65 -9.61
C GLN A 98 3.81 11.18 -10.87
N VAL A 99 3.07 10.34 -11.60
CA VAL A 99 2.42 10.77 -12.84
C VAL A 99 1.27 11.76 -12.58
N ARG A 100 0.76 11.81 -11.36
CA ARG A 100 -0.29 12.75 -10.95
C ARG A 100 0.27 13.99 -10.28
N GLY A 101 1.60 14.10 -10.18
CA GLY A 101 2.22 15.24 -9.51
C GLY A 101 2.06 15.24 -8.00
N ILE A 102 1.79 14.07 -7.39
CA ILE A 102 1.65 13.95 -5.94
C ILE A 102 3.04 13.68 -5.37
N GLY A 103 3.46 14.55 -4.44
CA GLY A 103 4.75 14.41 -3.78
C GLY A 103 4.75 13.29 -2.74
N THR A 104 5.77 12.44 -2.77
CA THR A 104 5.93 11.37 -1.78
C THR A 104 7.35 11.34 -1.21
#